data_436342dfcfce0578c61a3cba8ca4cb51
#
_entry.id   436342dfcfce0578c61a3cba8ca4cb51
#
_cell.length_a   1.000
_cell.length_b   1.000
_cell.length_c   1.000
_cell.angle_alpha   90.00
_cell.angle_beta   90.00
_cell.angle_gamma   90.00
#
_symmetry.space_group_name_H-M   'P 1'
#
loop_
_entity.id
_entity.type
_entity.pdbx_description
1 polymer ?
#
loop_
_entity_poly.entity_id
_entity_poly.type
_entity_poly.pdbx_seq_one_letter_code
_entity_poly.pdbx_strand_id
1 'polypeptide(L)'
;MGRLEEAIRYYAGNPVDFVEDIIRVRPDDNQKAILRSVEAEPMTSVRSGHGVGKSAVESWAIIWFLCTRPYPKVPCTAPTQHQLFDILWAEAAKWIRNNPVLKKELTWTNEKIYMKGHPEEWFAAARTATNPDALQGFHADHMLFIIDEASGVKDIVFEPVLGALSTGGAKLLMCGNPTRLTGFFYDSHHKNRTSYNTMHIDGRTSARVDQQFVDKISKMFGTDSDVFRVRVTGEFPKSLADSFISMEWAEKSAKRKIESFGKRLDLGVDVARYGDDDSVIYPVFDQCRSGIPEIFHHNDTMELAGSVIISLKSYAAQCLSITEFRVKVDCDGLGVGVYDRLNEQRDDILKKLRSIRQEVFSQKGEVVGNGEISLKIIECHFGGAGGALDEGDPIEFENNTGIMWGTVRKLLKDEALSIWDSEELISQLSNRKYTVNSKGKIELEKKEAMKKRGVSSPDIADALALACYEGEKGFSLEGLL
;
A
#
# COMPACT_ATOMS: atom_id res chain seq x y z
N MET A 1 -25.61 -14.60 -49.26
CA MET A 1 -24.74 -14.60 -48.09
C MET A 1 -24.36 -16.05 -47.74
N GLY A 2 -23.08 -16.36 -47.58
CA GLY A 2 -22.68 -17.73 -47.25
C GLY A 2 -22.95 -18.03 -45.76
N ARG A 3 -23.17 -19.30 -45.42
CA ARG A 3 -23.37 -19.74 -44.02
C ARG A 3 -22.29 -19.23 -43.04
N LEU A 4 -21.07 -19.03 -43.52
CA LEU A 4 -19.97 -18.49 -42.71
C LEU A 4 -20.18 -17.04 -42.37
N GLU A 5 -20.63 -16.20 -43.30
CA GLU A 5 -20.92 -14.77 -43.06
C GLU A 5 -22.07 -14.59 -42.06
N GLU A 6 -23.09 -15.44 -42.12
CA GLU A 6 -24.20 -15.44 -41.16
C GLU A 6 -23.71 -15.82 -39.75
N ALA A 7 -22.87 -16.83 -39.63
CA ALA A 7 -22.26 -17.24 -38.35
C ALA A 7 -21.38 -16.12 -37.76
N ILE A 8 -20.53 -15.48 -38.59
CA ILE A 8 -19.69 -14.37 -38.14
C ILE A 8 -20.55 -13.20 -37.63
N ARG A 9 -21.62 -12.83 -38.34
CA ARG A 9 -22.56 -11.78 -37.89
C ARG A 9 -23.26 -12.16 -36.61
N TYR A 10 -23.70 -13.40 -36.48
CA TYR A 10 -24.34 -13.87 -35.25
C TYR A 10 -23.38 -13.72 -34.07
N TYR A 11 -22.18 -14.27 -34.17
CA TYR A 11 -21.20 -14.22 -33.08
C TYR A 11 -20.66 -12.78 -32.82
N ALA A 12 -20.69 -11.89 -33.80
CA ALA A 12 -20.32 -10.50 -33.62
C ALA A 12 -21.19 -9.79 -32.58
N GLY A 13 -22.51 -10.11 -32.54
CA GLY A 13 -23.45 -9.60 -31.54
C GLY A 13 -23.62 -10.53 -30.32
N ASN A 14 -23.05 -11.72 -30.33
CA ASN A 14 -23.22 -12.74 -29.28
C ASN A 14 -21.86 -13.26 -28.77
N PRO A 15 -21.08 -12.46 -28.05
CA PRO A 15 -19.73 -12.85 -27.58
C PRO A 15 -19.76 -14.02 -26.60
N VAL A 16 -20.79 -14.17 -25.82
CA VAL A 16 -20.95 -15.31 -24.88
C VAL A 16 -21.08 -16.61 -25.65
N ASP A 17 -21.93 -16.65 -26.67
CA ASP A 17 -22.13 -17.85 -27.51
C ASP A 17 -20.86 -18.17 -28.32
N PHE A 18 -20.12 -17.14 -28.77
CA PHE A 18 -18.80 -17.36 -29.36
C PHE A 18 -17.84 -18.06 -28.40
N VAL A 19 -17.80 -17.65 -27.15
CA VAL A 19 -16.92 -18.27 -26.14
C VAL A 19 -17.37 -19.69 -25.83
N GLU A 20 -18.67 -19.95 -25.69
CA GLU A 20 -19.21 -21.27 -25.40
C GLU A 20 -19.05 -22.23 -26.60
N ASP A 21 -19.34 -21.79 -27.81
CA ASP A 21 -19.37 -22.66 -29.01
C ASP A 21 -18.00 -22.80 -29.70
N ILE A 22 -17.27 -21.68 -29.82
CA ILE A 22 -16.00 -21.64 -30.56
C ILE A 22 -14.82 -21.86 -29.64
N ILE A 23 -14.68 -21.11 -28.52
CA ILE A 23 -13.58 -21.31 -27.57
C ILE A 23 -13.83 -22.59 -26.74
N ARG A 24 -15.07 -23.00 -26.57
CA ARG A 24 -15.52 -24.21 -25.85
C ARG A 24 -15.23 -24.15 -24.36
N VAL A 25 -15.54 -23.04 -23.75
CA VAL A 25 -15.49 -22.83 -22.30
C VAL A 25 -16.80 -22.18 -21.83
N ARG A 26 -17.20 -22.46 -20.59
CA ARG A 26 -18.39 -21.84 -19.98
C ARG A 26 -17.95 -20.65 -19.10
N PRO A 27 -18.22 -19.42 -19.52
CA PRO A 27 -18.02 -18.26 -18.70
C PRO A 27 -18.98 -18.27 -17.49
N ASP A 28 -18.51 -17.79 -16.34
CA ASP A 28 -19.41 -17.48 -15.22
C ASP A 28 -20.24 -16.21 -15.49
N ASP A 29 -21.19 -15.91 -14.60
CA ASP A 29 -22.13 -14.80 -14.82
C ASP A 29 -21.43 -13.42 -14.89
N ASN A 30 -20.36 -13.22 -14.11
CA ASN A 30 -19.56 -12.01 -14.18
C ASN A 30 -18.83 -11.89 -15.53
N GLN A 31 -18.23 -12.96 -16.01
CA GLN A 31 -17.55 -12.99 -17.30
C GLN A 31 -18.53 -12.81 -18.46
N LYS A 32 -19.74 -13.39 -18.37
CA LYS A 32 -20.82 -13.16 -19.34
C LYS A 32 -21.25 -11.69 -19.37
N ALA A 33 -21.37 -11.08 -18.20
CA ALA A 33 -21.71 -9.65 -18.09
C ALA A 33 -20.65 -8.77 -18.74
N ILE A 34 -19.35 -9.04 -18.50
CA ILE A 34 -18.25 -8.30 -19.13
C ILE A 34 -18.30 -8.45 -20.66
N LEU A 35 -18.42 -9.66 -21.19
CA LEU A 35 -18.46 -9.91 -22.62
C LEU A 35 -19.64 -9.16 -23.30
N ARG A 36 -20.83 -9.21 -22.70
CA ARG A 36 -22.02 -8.46 -23.19
C ARG A 36 -21.79 -6.95 -23.14
N SER A 37 -21.15 -6.47 -22.10
CA SER A 37 -20.82 -5.05 -21.99
C SER A 37 -19.85 -4.59 -23.08
N VAL A 38 -18.79 -5.34 -23.34
CA VAL A 38 -17.83 -5.02 -24.42
C VAL A 38 -18.52 -5.02 -25.80
N GLU A 39 -19.53 -5.86 -26.01
CA GLU A 39 -20.32 -5.84 -27.25
C GLU A 39 -21.20 -4.62 -27.31
N ALA A 40 -21.98 -4.33 -26.28
CA ALA A 40 -23.01 -3.31 -26.30
C ALA A 40 -22.48 -1.89 -26.14
N GLU A 41 -21.45 -1.70 -25.29
CA GLU A 41 -21.02 -0.38 -24.83
C GLU A 41 -19.69 0.05 -25.46
N PRO A 42 -19.47 1.36 -25.67
CA PRO A 42 -18.18 1.87 -26.12
C PRO A 42 -17.06 1.69 -25.08
N MET A 43 -17.37 1.89 -23.80
CA MET A 43 -16.39 1.87 -22.73
C MET A 43 -16.88 1.02 -21.56
N THR A 44 -16.14 -0.05 -21.26
CA THR A 44 -16.37 -0.95 -20.12
C THR A 44 -15.22 -0.84 -19.13
N SER A 45 -15.53 -0.60 -17.86
CA SER A 45 -14.55 -0.53 -16.77
C SER A 45 -14.92 -1.50 -15.65
N VAL A 46 -14.02 -2.45 -15.34
CA VAL A 46 -14.27 -3.53 -14.39
C VAL A 46 -13.27 -3.48 -13.23
N ARG A 47 -13.76 -3.18 -12.03
CA ARG A 47 -12.97 -3.33 -10.80
C ARG A 47 -13.31 -4.62 -10.08
N SER A 48 -12.30 -5.30 -9.56
CA SER A 48 -12.54 -6.60 -8.89
C SER A 48 -11.45 -6.96 -7.88
N GLY A 49 -11.75 -7.96 -7.04
CA GLY A 49 -10.73 -8.69 -6.29
C GLY A 49 -9.81 -9.54 -7.17
N HIS A 50 -8.85 -10.22 -6.53
CA HIS A 50 -7.97 -11.17 -7.21
C HIS A 50 -8.71 -12.48 -7.54
N GLY A 51 -8.24 -13.19 -8.57
CA GLY A 51 -8.69 -14.56 -8.87
C GLY A 51 -10.06 -14.67 -9.55
N VAL A 52 -10.75 -13.58 -9.89
CA VAL A 52 -12.08 -13.59 -10.52
C VAL A 52 -12.08 -13.94 -12.01
N GLY A 53 -10.89 -14.17 -12.62
CA GLY A 53 -10.77 -14.60 -14.03
C GLY A 53 -10.77 -13.45 -15.05
N LYS A 54 -10.28 -12.25 -14.69
CA LYS A 54 -10.13 -11.08 -15.60
C LYS A 54 -9.37 -11.44 -16.87
N SER A 55 -8.13 -11.92 -16.74
CA SER A 55 -7.25 -12.19 -17.88
C SER A 55 -7.83 -13.23 -18.85
N ALA A 56 -8.64 -14.18 -18.35
CA ALA A 56 -9.36 -15.12 -19.20
C ALA A 56 -10.41 -14.41 -20.06
N VAL A 57 -11.28 -13.59 -19.48
CA VAL A 57 -12.33 -12.87 -20.23
C VAL A 57 -11.73 -11.84 -21.20
N GLU A 58 -10.66 -11.16 -20.82
CA GLU A 58 -9.93 -10.24 -21.71
C GLU A 58 -9.34 -10.98 -22.91
N SER A 59 -8.71 -12.14 -22.70
CA SER A 59 -8.19 -12.97 -23.80
C SER A 59 -9.30 -13.50 -24.72
N TRP A 60 -10.46 -13.85 -24.17
CA TRP A 60 -11.61 -14.22 -24.99
C TRP A 60 -12.17 -13.04 -25.79
N ALA A 61 -12.21 -11.85 -25.22
CA ALA A 61 -12.62 -10.64 -25.92
C ALA A 61 -11.68 -10.29 -27.09
N ILE A 62 -10.35 -10.46 -26.91
CA ILE A 62 -9.36 -10.30 -27.97
C ILE A 62 -9.65 -11.27 -29.12
N ILE A 63 -9.79 -12.57 -28.82
CA ILE A 63 -10.00 -13.61 -29.82
C ILE A 63 -11.35 -13.43 -30.53
N TRP A 64 -12.43 -13.16 -29.78
CA TRP A 64 -13.76 -12.88 -30.32
C TRP A 64 -13.72 -11.70 -31.29
N PHE A 65 -13.11 -10.59 -30.90
CA PHE A 65 -13.05 -9.39 -31.70
C PHE A 65 -12.26 -9.62 -33.00
N LEU A 66 -11.14 -10.35 -32.93
CA LEU A 66 -10.36 -10.75 -34.10
C LEU A 66 -11.14 -11.67 -35.08
N CYS A 67 -11.95 -12.58 -34.56
CA CYS A 67 -12.63 -13.58 -35.40
C CYS A 67 -13.96 -13.06 -35.97
N THR A 68 -14.53 -11.98 -35.49
CA THR A 68 -15.89 -11.56 -35.86
C THR A 68 -15.98 -10.19 -36.52
N ARG A 69 -14.88 -9.47 -36.70
CA ARG A 69 -14.84 -8.20 -37.40
C ARG A 69 -13.82 -8.26 -38.54
N PRO A 70 -14.06 -7.56 -39.67
CA PRO A 70 -13.09 -7.46 -40.73
C PRO A 70 -11.98 -6.47 -40.36
N TYR A 71 -10.73 -6.89 -40.52
CA TYR A 71 -9.52 -6.07 -40.34
C TYR A 71 -9.46 -5.26 -39.02
N PRO A 72 -9.82 -5.87 -37.85
CA PRO A 72 -9.81 -5.16 -36.59
C PRO A 72 -8.39 -4.97 -36.09
N LYS A 73 -8.19 -3.94 -35.25
CA LYS A 73 -6.97 -3.78 -34.45
C LYS A 73 -7.29 -3.81 -32.97
N VAL A 74 -6.54 -4.62 -32.23
CA VAL A 74 -6.75 -4.80 -30.79
C VAL A 74 -5.45 -4.49 -30.02
N PRO A 75 -5.18 -3.20 -29.74
CA PRO A 75 -4.04 -2.82 -28.88
C PRO A 75 -4.29 -3.28 -27.43
N CYS A 76 -3.32 -4.00 -26.85
CA CYS A 76 -3.38 -4.52 -25.48
C CYS A 76 -2.23 -3.97 -24.67
N THR A 77 -2.49 -3.51 -23.45
CA THR A 77 -1.45 -3.03 -22.53
C THR A 77 -1.71 -3.41 -21.09
N ALA A 78 -0.64 -3.34 -20.29
CA ALA A 78 -0.66 -3.52 -18.84
C ALA A 78 0.48 -2.70 -18.21
N PRO A 79 0.48 -2.44 -16.88
CA PRO A 79 1.51 -1.64 -16.22
C PRO A 79 2.94 -2.16 -16.39
N THR A 80 3.12 -3.47 -16.44
CA THR A 80 4.43 -4.11 -16.54
C THR A 80 4.49 -5.11 -17.69
N GLN A 81 5.72 -5.37 -18.19
CA GLN A 81 5.95 -6.41 -19.21
C GLN A 81 5.49 -7.79 -18.73
N HIS A 82 5.76 -8.13 -17.49
CA HIS A 82 5.33 -9.40 -16.89
C HIS A 82 3.80 -9.56 -16.93
N GLN A 83 3.04 -8.57 -16.51
CA GLN A 83 1.57 -8.63 -16.55
C GLN A 83 1.04 -8.76 -17.99
N LEU A 84 1.63 -8.03 -18.92
CA LEU A 84 1.21 -8.06 -20.31
C LEU A 84 1.56 -9.40 -21.00
N PHE A 85 2.84 -9.80 -20.96
CA PHE A 85 3.31 -10.93 -21.76
C PHE A 85 3.15 -12.28 -21.08
N ASP A 86 3.46 -12.36 -19.78
CA ASP A 86 3.48 -13.65 -19.07
C ASP A 86 2.10 -14.01 -18.51
N ILE A 87 1.17 -13.05 -18.40
CA ILE A 87 -0.18 -13.28 -17.89
C ILE A 87 -1.20 -13.16 -19.02
N LEU A 88 -1.52 -11.94 -19.50
CA LEU A 88 -2.59 -11.75 -20.49
C LEU A 88 -2.27 -12.42 -21.82
N TRP A 89 -1.07 -12.19 -22.36
CA TRP A 89 -0.67 -12.72 -23.68
C TRP A 89 -0.48 -14.22 -23.68
N ALA A 90 0.07 -14.77 -22.59
CA ALA A 90 0.19 -16.20 -22.39
C ALA A 90 -1.17 -16.90 -22.26
N GLU A 91 -2.15 -16.25 -21.59
CA GLU A 91 -3.52 -16.77 -21.48
C GLU A 91 -4.20 -16.80 -22.87
N ALA A 92 -4.09 -15.74 -23.67
CA ALA A 92 -4.59 -15.74 -25.04
C ALA A 92 -3.92 -16.84 -25.91
N ALA A 93 -2.60 -17.02 -25.79
CA ALA A 93 -1.88 -18.08 -26.47
C ALA A 93 -2.38 -19.49 -26.09
N LYS A 94 -2.70 -19.71 -24.83
CA LYS A 94 -3.24 -20.98 -24.32
C LYS A 94 -4.56 -21.35 -25.01
N TRP A 95 -5.49 -20.38 -25.10
CA TRP A 95 -6.78 -20.58 -25.74
C TRP A 95 -6.64 -20.88 -27.24
N ILE A 96 -5.77 -20.17 -27.94
CA ILE A 96 -5.51 -20.40 -29.39
C ILE A 96 -4.86 -21.75 -29.60
N ARG A 97 -3.83 -22.12 -28.84
CA ARG A 97 -3.08 -23.38 -29.02
C ARG A 97 -3.93 -24.61 -28.73
N ASN A 98 -4.84 -24.53 -27.77
CA ASN A 98 -5.68 -25.66 -27.35
C ASN A 98 -6.95 -25.80 -28.20
N ASN A 99 -7.20 -24.90 -29.13
CA ASN A 99 -8.38 -24.93 -29.99
C ASN A 99 -7.99 -25.14 -31.47
N PRO A 100 -8.37 -26.29 -32.11
CA PRO A 100 -7.99 -26.59 -33.48
C PRO A 100 -8.50 -25.55 -34.49
N VAL A 101 -9.69 -24.98 -34.28
CA VAL A 101 -10.27 -23.98 -35.19
C VAL A 101 -9.47 -22.68 -35.10
N LEU A 102 -9.24 -22.17 -33.89
CA LEU A 102 -8.48 -20.95 -33.69
C LEU A 102 -7.02 -21.12 -34.18
N LYS A 103 -6.38 -22.23 -33.89
CA LYS A 103 -5.02 -22.54 -34.34
C LYS A 103 -4.90 -22.59 -35.88
N LYS A 104 -5.97 -22.93 -36.58
CA LYS A 104 -5.99 -22.92 -38.03
C LYS A 104 -6.03 -21.52 -38.60
N GLU A 105 -6.78 -20.61 -37.99
CA GLU A 105 -7.06 -19.27 -38.53
C GLU A 105 -6.12 -18.19 -37.95
N LEU A 106 -5.70 -18.32 -36.69
CA LEU A 106 -4.87 -17.34 -35.99
C LEU A 106 -3.41 -17.78 -35.85
N THR A 107 -2.50 -16.83 -35.93
CA THR A 107 -1.10 -17.01 -35.58
C THR A 107 -0.79 -16.15 -34.35
N TRP A 108 -0.15 -16.76 -33.36
CA TRP A 108 0.35 -16.09 -32.17
C TRP A 108 1.87 -15.90 -32.20
N THR A 109 2.32 -14.72 -31.87
CA THR A 109 3.74 -14.40 -31.65
C THR A 109 3.88 -13.64 -30.33
N ASN A 110 5.09 -13.35 -29.89
CA ASN A 110 5.31 -12.57 -28.67
C ASN A 110 4.72 -11.15 -28.74
N GLU A 111 4.60 -10.56 -29.92
CA GLU A 111 4.14 -9.17 -30.10
C GLU A 111 2.74 -9.05 -30.68
N LYS A 112 2.31 -10.04 -31.49
CA LYS A 112 1.06 -9.98 -32.23
C LYS A 112 0.31 -11.31 -32.19
N ILE A 113 -1.01 -11.22 -32.20
CA ILE A 113 -1.94 -12.29 -32.60
C ILE A 113 -2.63 -11.79 -33.86
N TYR A 114 -2.52 -12.50 -34.96
CA TYR A 114 -3.05 -12.02 -36.24
C TYR A 114 -3.78 -13.13 -37.04
N MET A 115 -4.71 -12.70 -37.89
CA MET A 115 -5.37 -13.56 -38.85
C MET A 115 -4.36 -14.01 -39.91
N LYS A 116 -4.28 -15.32 -40.21
CA LYS A 116 -3.36 -15.84 -41.22
C LYS A 116 -3.61 -15.19 -42.58
N GLY A 117 -2.52 -14.78 -43.21
CA GLY A 117 -2.55 -14.03 -44.46
C GLY A 117 -2.65 -12.50 -44.31
N HIS A 118 -2.95 -11.98 -43.11
CA HIS A 118 -3.16 -10.56 -42.88
C HIS A 118 -2.40 -10.02 -41.66
N PRO A 119 -1.07 -10.20 -41.51
CA PRO A 119 -0.30 -9.88 -40.29
C PRO A 119 -0.20 -8.39 -40.01
N GLU A 120 -0.39 -7.50 -41.02
CA GLU A 120 -0.22 -6.06 -40.89
C GLU A 120 -1.54 -5.30 -40.71
N GLU A 121 -2.67 -5.91 -41.07
CA GLU A 121 -3.96 -5.23 -41.16
C GLU A 121 -4.98 -5.78 -40.14
N TRP A 122 -4.84 -7.04 -39.72
CA TRP A 122 -5.81 -7.78 -38.92
C TRP A 122 -5.15 -8.44 -37.73
N PHE A 123 -4.98 -7.69 -36.62
CA PHE A 123 -4.19 -8.18 -35.51
C PHE A 123 -4.56 -7.59 -34.14
N ALA A 124 -4.21 -8.32 -33.10
CA ALA A 124 -4.01 -7.77 -31.76
C ALA A 124 -2.49 -7.58 -31.49
N ALA A 125 -2.12 -6.53 -30.76
CA ALA A 125 -0.74 -6.21 -30.46
C ALA A 125 -0.53 -5.94 -28.96
N ALA A 126 0.45 -6.63 -28.37
CA ALA A 126 0.91 -6.33 -27.02
C ALA A 126 1.87 -5.12 -27.03
N ARG A 127 1.56 -4.10 -26.25
CA ARG A 127 2.33 -2.85 -26.13
C ARG A 127 2.49 -2.49 -24.65
N THR A 128 3.72 -2.27 -24.20
CA THR A 128 3.99 -1.93 -22.81
C THR A 128 3.56 -0.51 -22.49
N ALA A 129 2.95 -0.28 -21.33
CA ALA A 129 2.53 1.04 -20.85
C ALA A 129 3.70 1.96 -20.42
N THR A 130 4.96 1.54 -20.62
CA THR A 130 6.13 2.35 -20.29
C THR A 130 6.40 3.47 -21.30
N ASN A 131 5.95 3.28 -22.56
CA ASN A 131 6.03 4.30 -23.60
C ASN A 131 4.63 4.86 -23.89
N PRO A 132 4.37 6.17 -23.64
CA PRO A 132 3.08 6.79 -23.96
C PRO A 132 2.66 6.64 -25.43
N ASP A 133 3.63 6.62 -26.33
CA ASP A 133 3.37 6.51 -27.79
C ASP A 133 3.03 5.08 -28.22
N ALA A 134 3.12 4.11 -27.32
CA ALA A 134 2.93 2.69 -27.64
C ALA A 134 1.51 2.35 -28.16
N LEU A 135 0.51 3.14 -27.77
CA LEU A 135 -0.88 3.03 -28.21
C LEU A 135 -1.25 4.06 -29.29
N GLN A 136 -0.31 4.91 -29.74
CA GLN A 136 -0.51 5.83 -30.85
C GLN A 136 -0.45 5.12 -32.22
N GLY A 137 -1.10 5.74 -33.23
CA GLY A 137 -1.02 5.27 -34.61
C GLY A 137 -1.86 4.02 -34.95
N PHE A 138 -2.67 3.52 -34.03
CA PHE A 138 -3.66 2.50 -34.36
C PHE A 138 -4.91 3.16 -34.94
N HIS A 139 -5.21 2.87 -36.20
CA HIS A 139 -6.42 3.30 -36.90
C HIS A 139 -7.04 2.12 -37.63
N ALA A 140 -8.31 1.87 -37.42
CA ALA A 140 -9.11 0.87 -38.10
C ALA A 140 -10.60 1.17 -37.87
N ASP A 141 -11.47 0.71 -38.76
CA ASP A 141 -12.94 0.84 -38.61
C ASP A 141 -13.44 0.08 -37.37
N HIS A 142 -12.72 -0.96 -36.97
CA HIS A 142 -13.03 -1.76 -35.79
C HIS A 142 -11.81 -1.80 -34.85
N MET A 143 -11.95 -1.21 -33.68
CA MET A 143 -10.89 -1.20 -32.67
C MET A 143 -11.41 -1.62 -31.30
N LEU A 144 -10.58 -2.40 -30.58
CA LEU A 144 -10.82 -2.74 -29.18
C LEU A 144 -9.53 -2.55 -28.39
N PHE A 145 -9.52 -1.60 -27.49
CA PHE A 145 -8.43 -1.41 -26.52
C PHE A 145 -8.65 -2.32 -25.32
N ILE A 146 -7.64 -3.09 -24.94
CA ILE A 146 -7.61 -3.92 -23.72
C ILE A 146 -6.55 -3.36 -22.78
N ILE A 147 -6.96 -2.98 -21.58
CA ILE A 147 -6.06 -2.44 -20.56
C ILE A 147 -6.21 -3.28 -19.29
N ASP A 148 -5.30 -4.26 -19.13
CA ASP A 148 -5.24 -5.10 -17.93
C ASP A 148 -4.53 -4.38 -16.80
N GLU A 149 -4.94 -4.65 -15.57
CA GLU A 149 -4.48 -3.98 -14.34
C GLU A 149 -4.45 -2.45 -14.45
N ALA A 150 -5.54 -1.89 -15.01
CA ALA A 150 -5.67 -0.50 -15.43
C ALA A 150 -5.37 0.52 -14.32
N SER A 151 -5.58 0.18 -13.06
CA SER A 151 -5.24 1.05 -11.92
C SER A 151 -3.74 1.38 -11.84
N GLY A 152 -2.88 0.50 -12.36
CA GLY A 152 -1.43 0.68 -12.41
C GLY A 152 -0.93 1.48 -13.62
N VAL A 153 -1.73 1.65 -14.67
CA VAL A 153 -1.36 2.35 -15.91
C VAL A 153 -1.37 3.86 -15.70
N LYS A 154 -0.37 4.56 -16.23
CA LYS A 154 -0.26 6.02 -16.13
C LYS A 154 -1.28 6.71 -17.04
N ASP A 155 -1.83 7.83 -16.60
CA ASP A 155 -2.90 8.56 -17.31
C ASP A 155 -2.54 8.95 -18.76
N ILE A 156 -1.28 9.31 -19.00
CA ILE A 156 -0.80 9.68 -20.34
C ILE A 156 -0.97 8.56 -21.39
N VAL A 157 -0.99 7.29 -20.96
CA VAL A 157 -1.21 6.14 -21.86
C VAL A 157 -2.65 6.07 -22.37
N PHE A 158 -3.59 6.69 -21.67
CA PHE A 158 -5.00 6.71 -22.07
C PHE A 158 -5.33 7.82 -23.09
N GLU A 159 -4.50 8.84 -23.27
CA GLU A 159 -4.75 9.93 -24.23
C GLU A 159 -4.95 9.43 -25.67
N PRO A 160 -4.10 8.54 -26.23
CA PRO A 160 -4.33 7.97 -27.55
C PRO A 160 -5.62 7.14 -27.65
N VAL A 161 -5.99 6.46 -26.56
CA VAL A 161 -7.23 5.67 -26.49
C VAL A 161 -8.46 6.57 -26.60
N LEU A 162 -8.48 7.67 -25.84
CA LEU A 162 -9.56 8.67 -25.93
C LEU A 162 -9.67 9.29 -27.32
N GLY A 163 -8.52 9.59 -27.94
CA GLY A 163 -8.46 10.07 -29.31
C GLY A 163 -9.10 9.08 -30.31
N ALA A 164 -8.81 7.80 -30.19
CA ALA A 164 -9.39 6.77 -31.04
C ALA A 164 -10.89 6.55 -30.80
N LEU A 165 -11.35 6.64 -29.56
CA LEU A 165 -12.77 6.51 -29.21
C LEU A 165 -13.65 7.63 -29.79
N SER A 166 -13.04 8.78 -30.15
CA SER A 166 -13.78 9.90 -30.79
C SER A 166 -14.23 9.62 -32.21
N THR A 167 -13.67 8.62 -32.90
CA THR A 167 -13.92 8.35 -34.33
C THR A 167 -15.03 7.32 -34.60
N GLY A 168 -15.73 6.83 -33.62
CA GLY A 168 -16.79 5.82 -33.75
C GLY A 168 -16.24 4.41 -34.08
N GLY A 169 -16.89 3.36 -33.58
CA GLY A 169 -16.48 1.96 -33.82
C GLY A 169 -15.33 1.47 -32.95
N ALA A 170 -14.66 2.35 -32.21
CA ALA A 170 -13.66 1.95 -31.22
C ALA A 170 -14.32 1.61 -29.86
N LYS A 171 -13.79 0.61 -29.18
CA LYS A 171 -14.24 0.14 -27.87
C LYS A 171 -13.08 0.05 -26.90
N LEU A 172 -13.39 0.15 -25.60
CA LEU A 172 -12.44 0.05 -24.51
C LEU A 172 -12.93 -0.95 -23.47
N LEU A 173 -12.06 -1.90 -23.10
CA LEU A 173 -12.20 -2.73 -21.91
C LEU A 173 -11.02 -2.46 -20.99
N MET A 174 -11.33 -2.01 -19.79
CA MET A 174 -10.37 -1.85 -18.69
C MET A 174 -10.74 -2.80 -17.57
N CYS A 175 -9.79 -3.61 -17.12
CA CYS A 175 -9.94 -4.43 -15.92
C CYS A 175 -8.80 -4.12 -14.94
N GLY A 176 -9.08 -4.24 -13.66
CA GLY A 176 -8.01 -4.10 -12.64
C GLY A 176 -8.49 -4.24 -11.21
N ASN A 177 -7.51 -4.45 -10.35
CA ASN A 177 -7.71 -4.28 -8.93
C ASN A 177 -7.65 -2.78 -8.60
N PRO A 178 -8.59 -2.23 -7.82
CA PRO A 178 -8.69 -0.80 -7.56
C PRO A 178 -7.66 -0.34 -6.52
N THR A 179 -6.39 -0.22 -6.92
CA THR A 179 -5.25 0.03 -6.03
C THR A 179 -4.97 1.50 -5.75
N ARG A 180 -5.55 2.44 -6.52
CA ARG A 180 -5.28 3.88 -6.43
C ARG A 180 -6.57 4.68 -6.30
N LEU A 181 -6.50 5.78 -5.55
CA LEU A 181 -7.59 6.75 -5.36
C LEU A 181 -7.56 7.91 -6.37
N THR A 182 -6.72 7.82 -7.37
CA THR A 182 -6.55 8.81 -8.43
C THR A 182 -6.26 8.13 -9.76
N GLY A 183 -6.39 8.88 -10.85
CA GLY A 183 -6.05 8.43 -12.18
C GLY A 183 -7.25 7.94 -12.97
N PHE A 184 -7.02 7.64 -14.24
CA PHE A 184 -8.05 7.38 -15.23
C PHE A 184 -9.01 6.24 -14.85
N PHE A 185 -8.45 5.14 -14.31
CA PHE A 185 -9.27 4.00 -13.86
C PHE A 185 -10.14 4.35 -12.65
N TYR A 186 -9.60 5.09 -11.65
CA TYR A 186 -10.38 5.58 -10.52
C TYR A 186 -11.51 6.50 -10.99
N ASP A 187 -11.19 7.44 -11.85
CA ASP A 187 -12.14 8.42 -12.40
C ASP A 187 -13.28 7.77 -13.20
N SER A 188 -13.01 6.65 -13.89
CA SER A 188 -14.03 5.89 -14.61
C SER A 188 -15.11 5.32 -13.70
N HIS A 189 -14.80 5.06 -12.43
CA HIS A 189 -15.77 4.59 -11.42
C HIS A 189 -16.35 5.71 -10.55
N HIS A 190 -15.86 6.96 -10.69
CA HIS A 190 -16.27 8.12 -9.89
C HIS A 190 -16.73 9.28 -10.75
N LYS A 191 -15.91 10.30 -10.97
CA LYS A 191 -16.34 11.53 -11.64
C LYS A 191 -16.77 11.35 -13.10
N ASN A 192 -16.20 10.35 -13.80
CA ASN A 192 -16.50 10.06 -15.21
C ASN A 192 -17.43 8.84 -15.39
N ARG A 193 -18.06 8.36 -14.31
CA ARG A 193 -18.84 7.11 -14.30
C ARG A 193 -19.95 7.06 -15.37
N THR A 194 -20.54 8.20 -15.71
CA THR A 194 -21.63 8.29 -16.71
C THR A 194 -21.18 7.94 -18.13
N SER A 195 -19.86 8.00 -18.40
CA SER A 195 -19.29 7.67 -19.71
C SER A 195 -18.91 6.20 -19.86
N TYR A 196 -19.01 5.42 -18.79
CA TYR A 196 -18.59 4.01 -18.76
C TYR A 196 -19.71 3.08 -18.29
N ASN A 197 -19.78 1.89 -18.86
CA ASN A 197 -20.44 0.78 -18.17
C ASN A 197 -19.48 0.23 -17.12
N THR A 198 -19.75 0.54 -15.84
CA THR A 198 -18.87 0.18 -14.72
C THR A 198 -19.37 -1.07 -14.03
N MET A 199 -18.45 -2.01 -13.79
CA MET A 199 -18.73 -3.26 -13.09
C MET A 199 -17.86 -3.39 -11.84
N HIS A 200 -18.44 -4.00 -10.82
CA HIS A 200 -17.75 -4.36 -9.59
C HIS A 200 -17.94 -5.85 -9.31
N ILE A 201 -16.84 -6.58 -9.13
CA ILE A 201 -16.85 -8.01 -8.83
C ILE A 201 -16.18 -8.25 -7.47
N ASP A 202 -17.00 -8.63 -6.51
CA ASP A 202 -16.54 -9.03 -5.19
C ASP A 202 -16.04 -10.48 -5.21
N GLY A 203 -14.77 -10.69 -4.82
CA GLY A 203 -14.17 -12.03 -4.80
C GLY A 203 -14.86 -13.00 -3.85
N ARG A 204 -15.51 -12.51 -2.79
CA ARG A 204 -16.25 -13.36 -1.84
C ARG A 204 -17.44 -14.07 -2.48
N THR A 205 -18.03 -13.47 -3.51
CA THR A 205 -19.19 -14.01 -4.24
C THR A 205 -18.80 -14.74 -5.52
N SER A 206 -17.54 -14.71 -5.90
CA SER A 206 -17.04 -15.36 -7.10
C SER A 206 -16.75 -16.85 -6.85
N ALA A 207 -17.35 -17.73 -7.65
CA ALA A 207 -17.09 -19.17 -7.59
C ALA A 207 -15.64 -19.56 -7.98
N ARG A 208 -14.85 -18.61 -8.49
CA ARG A 208 -13.45 -18.83 -8.91
C ARG A 208 -12.45 -18.53 -7.82
N VAL A 209 -12.85 -17.77 -6.80
CA VAL A 209 -11.96 -17.38 -5.71
C VAL A 209 -12.01 -18.45 -4.62
N ASP A 210 -10.83 -18.93 -4.23
CA ASP A 210 -10.71 -19.89 -3.14
C ASP A 210 -11.06 -19.20 -1.80
N GLN A 211 -11.98 -19.78 -1.05
CA GLN A 211 -12.38 -19.30 0.26
C GLN A 211 -11.20 -19.28 1.25
N GLN A 212 -10.26 -20.20 1.13
CA GLN A 212 -9.05 -20.21 1.96
C GLN A 212 -8.19 -18.95 1.74
N PHE A 213 -8.14 -18.44 0.50
CA PHE A 213 -7.48 -17.16 0.21
C PHE A 213 -8.19 -16.00 0.91
N VAL A 214 -9.54 -15.95 0.85
CA VAL A 214 -10.35 -14.91 1.53
C VAL A 214 -10.10 -14.95 3.03
N ASP A 215 -10.14 -16.13 3.64
CA ASP A 215 -9.92 -16.33 5.07
C ASP A 215 -8.49 -15.94 5.48
N LYS A 216 -7.50 -16.29 4.67
CA LYS A 216 -6.10 -15.92 4.90
C LYS A 216 -5.91 -14.40 4.91
N ILE A 217 -6.42 -13.71 3.88
CA ILE A 217 -6.31 -12.23 3.81
C ILE A 217 -7.08 -11.56 4.96
N SER A 218 -8.26 -12.09 5.29
CA SER A 218 -9.05 -11.61 6.43
C SER A 218 -8.30 -11.73 7.76
N LYS A 219 -7.66 -12.87 8.01
CA LYS A 219 -6.86 -13.11 9.24
C LYS A 219 -5.61 -12.23 9.28
N MET A 220 -4.92 -12.08 8.15
CA MET A 220 -3.65 -11.32 8.10
C MET A 220 -3.85 -9.81 8.23
N PHE A 221 -4.88 -9.28 7.62
CA PHE A 221 -5.03 -7.81 7.47
C PHE A 221 -6.32 -7.24 8.09
N GLY A 222 -7.28 -8.10 8.45
CA GLY A 222 -8.62 -7.70 8.88
C GLY A 222 -9.55 -7.36 7.70
N THR A 223 -10.85 -7.59 7.88
CA THR A 223 -11.88 -7.36 6.84
C THR A 223 -12.08 -5.90 6.48
N ASP A 224 -11.71 -4.96 7.37
CA ASP A 224 -11.84 -3.52 7.16
C ASP A 224 -10.58 -2.87 6.56
N SER A 225 -9.52 -3.66 6.36
CA SER A 225 -8.25 -3.15 5.80
C SER A 225 -8.38 -2.83 4.31
N ASP A 226 -7.59 -1.86 3.83
CA ASP A 226 -7.53 -1.55 2.41
C ASP A 226 -6.97 -2.72 1.58
N VAL A 227 -6.12 -3.56 2.17
CA VAL A 227 -5.65 -4.79 1.53
C VAL A 227 -6.81 -5.76 1.26
N PHE A 228 -7.70 -5.97 2.24
CA PHE A 228 -8.89 -6.81 2.05
C PHE A 228 -9.86 -6.19 1.04
N ARG A 229 -10.10 -4.88 1.13
CA ARG A 229 -10.95 -4.15 0.19
C ARG A 229 -10.47 -4.30 -1.26
N VAL A 230 -9.19 -4.05 -1.52
CA VAL A 230 -8.62 -4.11 -2.86
C VAL A 230 -8.53 -5.55 -3.37
N ARG A 231 -7.95 -6.45 -2.57
CA ARG A 231 -7.60 -7.80 -3.03
C ARG A 231 -8.74 -8.80 -3.00
N VAL A 232 -9.69 -8.61 -2.08
CA VAL A 232 -10.81 -9.54 -1.91
C VAL A 232 -12.11 -8.94 -2.44
N THR A 233 -12.55 -7.80 -1.88
CA THR A 233 -13.84 -7.23 -2.28
C THR A 233 -13.79 -6.47 -3.60
N GLY A 234 -12.62 -6.11 -4.13
CA GLY A 234 -12.51 -5.31 -5.36
C GLY A 234 -13.03 -3.90 -5.20
N GLU A 235 -12.97 -3.35 -4.00
CA GLU A 235 -13.31 -1.97 -3.71
C GLU A 235 -12.08 -1.09 -3.64
N PHE A 236 -12.24 0.20 -3.99
CA PHE A 236 -11.18 1.18 -3.78
C PHE A 236 -10.85 1.30 -2.30
N PRO A 237 -9.56 1.53 -1.95
CA PRO A 237 -9.16 1.74 -0.57
C PRO A 237 -9.86 2.98 0.01
N LYS A 238 -9.97 3.03 1.33
CA LYS A 238 -10.46 4.21 2.06
C LYS A 238 -9.38 5.30 2.17
N SER A 239 -8.12 4.88 2.13
CA SER A 239 -6.94 5.73 2.16
C SER A 239 -6.03 5.44 0.96
N LEU A 240 -4.92 6.16 0.81
CA LEU A 240 -3.91 5.84 -0.20
C LEU A 240 -3.49 4.37 -0.03
N ALA A 241 -3.72 3.56 -1.05
CA ALA A 241 -3.75 2.09 -1.03
C ALA A 241 -2.50 1.37 -0.52
N ASP A 242 -1.41 2.10 -0.35
CA ASP A 242 -0.12 1.55 0.04
C ASP A 242 0.34 2.09 1.39
N SER A 243 -0.45 2.93 2.08
CA SER A 243 0.00 3.47 3.36
C SER A 243 -0.08 2.42 4.46
N PHE A 244 0.98 2.32 5.22
CA PHE A 244 1.07 1.37 6.32
C PHE A 244 0.13 1.74 7.48
N ILE A 245 -0.05 3.03 7.75
CA ILE A 245 -1.00 3.58 8.72
C ILE A 245 -2.05 4.39 7.95
N SER A 246 -3.34 4.16 8.21
CA SER A 246 -4.39 4.91 7.54
C SER A 246 -4.46 6.34 8.06
N MET A 247 -4.74 7.30 7.16
CA MET A 247 -4.95 8.71 7.53
C MET A 247 -6.08 8.85 8.54
N GLU A 248 -7.16 8.07 8.38
CA GLU A 248 -8.30 8.07 9.31
C GLU A 248 -7.90 7.73 10.75
N TRP A 249 -7.02 6.73 10.96
CA TRP A 249 -6.54 6.38 12.29
C TRP A 249 -5.66 7.46 12.89
N ALA A 250 -4.77 8.06 12.10
CA ALA A 250 -3.92 9.16 12.54
C ALA A 250 -4.75 10.39 12.92
N GLU A 251 -5.72 10.81 12.10
CA GLU A 251 -6.62 11.94 12.39
C GLU A 251 -7.50 11.70 13.62
N LYS A 252 -8.07 10.51 13.78
CA LYS A 252 -8.85 10.16 14.98
C LYS A 252 -7.99 10.22 16.24
N SER A 253 -6.76 9.73 16.18
CA SER A 253 -5.83 9.73 17.29
C SER A 253 -5.31 11.12 17.63
N ALA A 254 -5.13 12.00 16.64
CA ALA A 254 -4.76 13.41 16.84
C ALA A 254 -5.87 14.19 17.57
N LYS A 255 -7.13 13.89 17.27
CA LYS A 255 -8.30 14.53 17.93
C LYS A 255 -8.65 13.95 19.30
N ARG A 256 -8.06 12.79 19.66
CA ARG A 256 -8.32 12.12 20.93
C ARG A 256 -7.65 12.86 22.07
N LYS A 257 -8.38 13.06 23.17
CA LYS A 257 -7.87 13.67 24.39
C LYS A 257 -7.72 12.61 25.47
N ILE A 258 -6.50 12.41 25.94
CA ILE A 258 -6.17 11.59 27.12
C ILE A 258 -5.52 12.53 28.13
N GLU A 259 -6.13 12.73 29.28
CA GLU A 259 -5.69 13.71 30.28
C GLU A 259 -4.56 13.18 31.17
N SER A 260 -4.53 11.87 31.45
CA SER A 260 -3.53 11.26 32.32
C SER A 260 -2.15 11.22 31.69
N PHE A 261 -1.12 11.54 32.46
CA PHE A 261 0.28 11.34 32.08
C PHE A 261 0.81 9.96 32.47
N GLY A 262 0.06 9.20 33.30
CA GLY A 262 0.49 7.89 33.77
C GLY A 262 1.74 7.94 34.66
N LYS A 263 2.51 6.83 34.68
CA LYS A 263 3.71 6.68 35.51
C LYS A 263 5.01 6.63 34.72
N ARG A 264 4.96 6.43 33.41
CA ARG A 264 6.12 6.25 32.54
C ARG A 264 6.18 7.30 31.45
N LEU A 265 7.37 7.85 31.23
CA LEU A 265 7.71 8.67 30.08
C LEU A 265 8.75 7.96 29.23
N ASP A 266 8.42 7.77 27.95
CA ASP A 266 9.33 7.33 26.92
C ASP A 266 9.68 8.51 26.00
N LEU A 267 10.96 8.83 25.86
CA LEU A 267 11.48 9.78 24.87
C LEU A 267 12.07 8.99 23.71
N GLY A 268 11.48 9.07 22.53
CA GLY A 268 12.08 8.57 21.29
C GLY A 268 12.96 9.64 20.67
N VAL A 269 14.23 9.31 20.39
CA VAL A 269 15.22 10.23 19.85
C VAL A 269 15.68 9.72 18.51
N ASP A 270 15.16 10.32 17.43
CA ASP A 270 15.63 10.09 16.05
C ASP A 270 16.77 11.09 15.78
N VAL A 271 17.93 10.57 15.36
CA VAL A 271 19.16 11.36 15.21
C VAL A 271 19.51 11.47 13.73
N ALA A 272 19.31 12.66 13.16
CA ALA A 272 19.62 12.91 11.76
C ALA A 272 21.12 13.16 11.52
N ARG A 273 21.57 12.80 10.31
CA ARG A 273 22.87 13.23 9.79
C ARG A 273 22.77 14.67 9.29
N TYR A 274 23.93 15.35 9.16
CA TYR A 274 24.02 16.62 8.44
C TYR A 274 23.39 16.50 7.06
N GLY A 275 22.30 17.23 6.81
CA GLY A 275 21.51 17.17 5.56
C GLY A 275 20.13 17.77 5.75
N ASP A 276 19.18 17.27 4.93
CA ASP A 276 17.79 17.73 4.91
C ASP A 276 16.86 17.03 5.94
N ASP A 277 17.40 16.11 6.75
CA ASP A 277 16.63 15.38 7.78
C ASP A 277 16.77 16.06 9.13
N ASP A 278 15.72 15.98 9.95
CA ASP A 278 15.63 16.61 11.27
C ASP A 278 15.91 15.62 12.39
N SER A 279 16.61 16.06 13.45
CA SER A 279 16.65 15.31 14.70
C SER A 279 15.40 15.61 15.52
N VAL A 280 14.79 14.59 16.11
CA VAL A 280 13.52 14.73 16.83
C VAL A 280 13.58 14.06 18.19
N ILE A 281 13.10 14.74 19.24
CA ILE A 281 12.82 14.19 20.56
C ILE A 281 11.30 14.11 20.73
N TYR A 282 10.75 12.89 20.80
CA TYR A 282 9.31 12.67 20.88
C TYR A 282 8.89 12.07 22.23
N PRO A 283 8.09 12.77 23.06
CA PRO A 283 7.64 12.26 24.35
C PRO A 283 6.34 11.45 24.21
N VAL A 284 6.30 10.27 24.82
CA VAL A 284 5.10 9.43 24.95
C VAL A 284 4.94 8.95 26.39
N PHE A 285 3.71 9.07 26.92
CA PHE A 285 3.36 8.73 28.30
C PHE A 285 2.55 7.44 28.33
N ASP A 286 3.03 6.41 29.02
CA ASP A 286 2.41 5.08 29.17
C ASP A 286 1.89 4.45 27.87
N GLN A 287 2.53 4.75 26.73
CA GLN A 287 2.08 4.37 25.38
C GLN A 287 0.64 4.79 25.00
N CYS A 288 0.03 5.68 25.76
CA CYS A 288 -1.35 6.09 25.50
C CYS A 288 -1.49 7.57 25.11
N ARG A 289 -0.54 8.43 25.48
CA ARG A 289 -0.57 9.86 25.21
C ARG A 289 0.77 10.35 24.70
N SER A 290 0.81 11.04 23.58
CA SER A 290 2.00 11.78 23.18
C SER A 290 1.98 13.24 23.65
N GLY A 291 3.17 13.81 23.86
CA GLY A 291 3.34 15.25 23.97
C GLY A 291 3.66 15.88 22.63
N ILE A 292 4.12 17.14 22.67
CA ILE A 292 4.60 17.88 21.51
C ILE A 292 6.07 17.52 21.31
N PRO A 293 6.50 17.09 20.11
CA PRO A 293 7.90 16.80 19.84
C PRO A 293 8.75 18.07 19.79
N GLU A 294 10.04 17.93 20.10
CA GLU A 294 11.06 18.94 19.86
C GLU A 294 11.80 18.58 18.58
N ILE A 295 11.84 19.49 17.59
CA ILE A 295 12.41 19.27 16.27
C ILE A 295 13.64 20.19 16.13
N PHE A 296 14.75 19.60 15.69
CA PHE A 296 16.04 20.28 15.59
C PHE A 296 16.59 20.18 14.17
N HIS A 297 16.84 21.33 13.58
CA HIS A 297 17.49 21.45 12.27
C HIS A 297 19.00 21.63 12.46
N HIS A 298 19.82 20.80 11.82
CA HIS A 298 21.29 20.94 11.77
C HIS A 298 22.02 20.95 13.13
N ASN A 299 21.58 20.19 14.12
CA ASN A 299 22.23 20.10 15.44
C ASN A 299 23.39 19.09 15.43
N ASP A 300 24.40 19.36 16.29
CA ASP A 300 25.38 18.35 16.62
C ASP A 300 24.84 17.36 17.68
N THR A 301 25.49 16.20 17.79
CA THR A 301 25.08 15.12 18.70
C THR A 301 25.18 15.52 20.18
N MET A 302 26.08 16.44 20.53
CA MET A 302 26.27 16.89 21.93
C MET A 302 25.19 17.89 22.34
N GLU A 303 24.79 18.77 21.43
CA GLU A 303 23.65 19.67 21.64
C GLU A 303 22.35 18.89 21.78
N LEU A 304 22.15 17.87 20.95
CA LEU A 304 20.97 17.00 21.03
C LEU A 304 20.92 16.23 22.35
N ALA A 305 22.06 15.64 22.80
CA ALA A 305 22.14 15.01 24.13
C ALA A 305 21.82 15.99 25.25
N GLY A 306 22.29 17.24 25.15
CA GLY A 306 21.95 18.33 26.08
C GLY A 306 20.44 18.62 26.11
N SER A 307 19.80 18.67 24.96
CA SER A 307 18.35 18.90 24.81
C SER A 307 17.53 17.76 25.42
N VAL A 308 17.93 16.50 25.22
CA VAL A 308 17.30 15.33 25.88
C VAL A 308 17.35 15.50 27.42
N ILE A 309 18.50 15.93 27.98
CA ILE A 309 18.63 16.16 29.43
C ILE A 309 17.72 17.31 29.91
N ILE A 310 17.58 18.34 29.10
CA ILE A 310 16.69 19.49 29.44
C ILE A 310 15.24 19.02 29.46
N SER A 311 14.79 18.24 28.44
CA SER A 311 13.45 17.70 28.38
C SER A 311 13.14 16.79 29.55
N LEU A 312 14.05 15.87 29.91
CA LEU A 312 13.90 14.99 31.09
C LEU A 312 13.70 15.83 32.39
N LYS A 313 14.49 16.91 32.60
CA LYS A 313 14.36 17.78 33.76
C LYS A 313 13.04 18.53 33.78
N SER A 314 12.60 19.02 32.62
CA SER A 314 11.32 19.70 32.45
C SER A 314 10.15 18.80 32.84
N TYR A 315 10.13 17.54 32.32
CA TYR A 315 9.09 16.59 32.67
C TYR A 315 9.15 16.13 34.12
N ALA A 316 10.34 15.98 34.70
CA ALA A 316 10.47 15.69 36.14
C ALA A 316 9.89 16.77 37.04
N ALA A 317 9.97 18.03 36.62
CA ALA A 317 9.38 19.15 37.34
C ALA A 317 7.86 19.28 37.15
N GLN A 318 7.38 19.04 35.93
CA GLN A 318 5.98 19.30 35.57
C GLN A 318 5.05 18.11 35.84
N CYS A 319 5.52 16.86 35.62
CA CYS A 319 4.71 15.65 35.66
C CYS A 319 5.07 14.77 36.85
N LEU A 320 4.54 15.11 38.03
CA LEU A 320 4.90 14.45 39.30
C LEU A 320 4.47 12.99 39.40
N SER A 321 3.54 12.52 38.59
CA SER A 321 3.10 11.11 38.55
C SER A 321 4.13 10.18 37.89
N ILE A 322 5.06 10.72 37.09
CA ILE A 322 6.02 9.89 36.34
C ILE A 322 7.11 9.40 37.30
N THR A 323 7.29 8.11 37.39
CA THR A 323 8.33 7.45 38.19
C THR A 323 9.35 6.72 37.33
N GLU A 324 9.04 6.40 36.10
CA GLU A 324 9.93 5.73 35.16
C GLU A 324 10.20 6.62 33.93
N PHE A 325 11.47 6.93 33.68
CA PHE A 325 11.96 7.66 32.53
C PHE A 325 12.75 6.70 31.64
N ARG A 326 12.41 6.67 30.35
CA ARG A 326 13.13 5.90 29.33
C ARG A 326 13.51 6.82 28.19
N VAL A 327 14.76 6.72 27.73
CA VAL A 327 15.23 7.41 26.53
C VAL A 327 15.66 6.35 25.54
N LYS A 328 15.01 6.29 24.40
CA LYS A 328 15.23 5.34 23.32
C LYS A 328 15.87 6.08 22.16
N VAL A 329 17.13 5.76 21.88
CA VAL A 329 17.94 6.48 20.88
C VAL A 329 18.13 5.59 19.66
N ASP A 330 17.87 6.13 18.46
CA ASP A 330 18.27 5.48 17.21
C ASP A 330 19.79 5.48 17.08
N CYS A 331 20.41 4.29 17.14
CA CYS A 331 21.83 4.09 17.06
C CYS A 331 22.31 3.62 15.68
N ASP A 332 21.47 3.66 14.65
CA ASP A 332 21.88 3.38 13.28
C ASP A 332 22.66 4.57 12.66
N GLY A 333 23.83 4.84 13.18
CA GLY A 333 24.72 5.90 12.68
C GLY A 333 25.20 6.88 13.76
N LEU A 334 24.87 8.17 13.64
CA LEU A 334 25.36 9.22 14.57
C LEU A 334 24.75 9.14 15.97
N GLY A 335 23.62 8.49 16.12
CA GLY A 335 22.94 8.39 17.41
C GLY A 335 23.69 7.61 18.47
N VAL A 336 24.66 6.76 18.09
CA VAL A 336 25.58 6.11 19.05
C VAL A 336 26.25 7.15 19.93
N GLY A 337 26.71 8.28 19.37
CA GLY A 337 27.34 9.35 20.15
C GLY A 337 26.39 10.03 21.15
N VAL A 338 25.10 10.15 20.80
CA VAL A 338 24.07 10.63 21.74
C VAL A 338 23.81 9.62 22.85
N TYR A 339 23.67 8.34 22.48
CA TYR A 339 23.47 7.25 23.42
C TYR A 339 24.63 7.14 24.42
N ASP A 340 25.87 7.08 23.94
CA ASP A 340 27.07 6.98 24.76
C ASP A 340 27.15 8.14 25.76
N ARG A 341 26.91 9.37 25.29
CA ARG A 341 26.93 10.57 26.12
C ARG A 341 25.86 10.55 27.21
N LEU A 342 24.64 10.15 26.89
CA LEU A 342 23.55 10.04 27.85
C LEU A 342 23.81 8.90 28.86
N ASN A 343 24.33 7.77 28.40
CA ASN A 343 24.63 6.61 29.24
C ASN A 343 25.78 6.89 30.20
N GLU A 344 26.84 7.58 29.75
CA GLU A 344 27.96 8.06 30.60
C GLU A 344 27.45 8.95 31.73
N GLN A 345 26.48 9.82 31.46
CA GLN A 345 25.92 10.77 32.45
C GLN A 345 24.68 10.24 33.18
N ARG A 346 24.24 9.01 32.94
CA ARG A 346 22.97 8.48 33.43
C ARG A 346 22.75 8.68 34.93
N ASP A 347 23.74 8.35 35.74
CA ASP A 347 23.63 8.45 37.21
C ASP A 347 23.57 9.88 37.71
N ASP A 348 24.28 10.80 37.05
CA ASP A 348 24.23 12.23 37.36
C ASP A 348 22.92 12.88 36.93
N ILE A 349 22.37 12.46 35.77
CA ILE A 349 21.04 12.85 35.31
C ILE A 349 20.00 12.38 36.34
N LEU A 350 20.03 11.10 36.73
CA LEU A 350 19.10 10.54 37.71
C LEU A 350 19.14 11.26 39.06
N LYS A 351 20.33 11.60 39.57
CA LYS A 351 20.48 12.42 40.81
C LYS A 351 19.81 13.77 40.64
N LYS A 352 20.00 14.45 39.50
CA LYS A 352 19.38 15.75 39.20
C LYS A 352 17.85 15.66 39.11
N LEU A 353 17.30 14.62 38.45
CA LEU A 353 15.85 14.41 38.40
C LEU A 353 15.24 14.23 39.78
N ARG A 354 15.89 13.46 40.65
CA ARG A 354 15.47 13.27 42.06
C ARG A 354 15.52 14.58 42.85
N SER A 355 16.60 15.36 42.70
CA SER A 355 16.72 16.68 43.36
C SER A 355 15.62 17.64 42.93
N ILE A 356 15.35 17.79 41.63
CA ILE A 356 14.28 18.62 41.10
C ILE A 356 12.93 18.19 41.68
N ARG A 357 12.66 16.92 41.74
CA ARG A 357 11.43 16.35 42.27
C ARG A 357 11.24 16.70 43.77
N GLN A 358 12.29 16.55 44.56
CA GLN A 358 12.29 16.89 45.99
C GLN A 358 12.01 18.39 46.20
N GLU A 359 12.62 19.24 45.38
CA GLU A 359 12.44 20.69 45.45
C GLU A 359 10.98 21.08 45.13
N VAL A 360 10.38 20.53 44.09
CA VAL A 360 8.99 20.78 43.70
C VAL A 360 8.00 20.33 44.79
N PHE A 361 8.22 19.14 45.39
CA PHE A 361 7.38 18.64 46.48
C PHE A 361 7.51 19.53 47.74
N SER A 362 8.73 19.96 48.08
CA SER A 362 8.96 20.86 49.22
C SER A 362 8.23 22.20 49.03
N GLN A 363 8.23 22.77 47.83
CA GLN A 363 7.52 24.01 47.52
C GLN A 363 5.98 23.86 47.59
N LYS A 364 5.44 22.67 47.35
CA LYS A 364 4.00 22.38 47.44
C LYS A 364 3.53 21.97 48.83
N GLY A 365 4.44 21.82 49.79
CA GLY A 365 4.13 21.37 51.15
C GLY A 365 3.71 19.89 51.23
N GLU A 366 4.00 19.10 50.20
CA GLU A 366 3.67 17.68 50.16
C GLU A 366 4.88 16.86 50.66
N VAL A 367 4.63 15.85 51.48
CA VAL A 367 5.67 14.90 51.90
C VAL A 367 6.04 14.03 50.72
N VAL A 368 7.32 14.00 50.38
CA VAL A 368 7.85 13.11 49.31
C VAL A 368 7.50 11.66 49.68
N GLY A 369 6.48 11.11 49.04
CA GLY A 369 6.34 9.66 49.00
C GLY A 369 7.59 9.10 48.28
N ASN A 370 8.23 8.06 48.85
CA ASN A 370 9.42 7.42 48.28
C ASN A 370 9.17 6.74 46.95
N GLY A 371 8.59 7.44 45.99
CA GLY A 371 8.50 6.98 44.61
C GLY A 371 9.91 7.02 44.00
N GLU A 372 10.56 5.88 43.97
CA GLU A 372 11.88 5.73 43.35
C GLU A 372 11.77 6.11 41.86
N ILE A 373 12.41 7.21 41.48
CA ILE A 373 12.57 7.58 40.07
C ILE A 373 13.64 6.65 39.48
N SER A 374 13.29 6.03 38.35
CA SER A 374 14.23 5.26 37.53
C SER A 374 14.49 5.95 36.19
N LEU A 375 15.69 5.78 35.65
CA LEU A 375 16.09 6.25 34.32
C LEU A 375 16.77 5.11 33.57
N LYS A 376 16.28 4.83 32.37
CA LYS A 376 16.87 3.86 31.41
C LYS A 376 17.23 4.60 30.12
N ILE A 377 18.46 4.39 29.66
CA ILE A 377 18.89 4.81 28.32
C ILE A 377 18.95 3.52 27.49
N ILE A 378 18.23 3.48 26.38
CA ILE A 378 17.99 2.29 25.58
C ILE A 378 18.51 2.53 24.17
N GLU A 379 19.41 1.68 23.75
CA GLU A 379 19.90 1.62 22.38
C GLU A 379 18.86 0.95 21.48
N CYS A 380 18.54 1.58 20.35
CA CYS A 380 17.59 1.05 19.38
C CYS A 380 18.18 1.05 17.97
N HIS A 381 17.83 0.07 17.16
CA HIS A 381 18.29 -0.09 15.79
C HIS A 381 17.11 -0.33 14.85
N PHE A 382 16.85 0.58 13.94
CA PHE A 382 15.82 0.40 12.90
C PHE A 382 16.14 -0.76 11.95
N GLY A 383 17.44 -0.93 11.64
CA GLY A 383 17.95 -2.00 10.78
C GLY A 383 18.02 -3.39 11.43
N GLY A 384 17.69 -3.51 12.71
CA GLY A 384 17.72 -4.79 13.46
C GLY A 384 16.81 -5.86 12.87
N ALA A 385 16.96 -7.11 13.37
CA ALA A 385 16.17 -8.26 12.92
C ALA A 385 14.67 -8.02 13.14
N GLY A 386 13.86 -8.40 12.15
CA GLY A 386 12.40 -8.34 12.25
C GLY A 386 11.80 -9.49 13.04
N GLY A 387 10.49 -9.49 13.18
CA GLY A 387 9.72 -10.51 13.91
C GLY A 387 8.23 -10.16 13.94
N ALA A 388 7.50 -10.81 14.84
CA ALA A 388 6.10 -10.48 15.13
C ALA A 388 6.01 -9.45 16.28
N LEU A 389 4.89 -8.71 16.35
CA LEU A 389 4.63 -7.76 17.46
C LEU A 389 4.38 -8.49 18.77
N ASP A 390 3.59 -9.56 18.72
CA ASP A 390 3.25 -10.40 19.84
C ASP A 390 3.54 -11.87 19.49
N GLU A 391 3.80 -12.70 20.49
CA GLU A 391 4.03 -14.13 20.30
C GLU A 391 2.77 -14.78 19.72
N GLY A 392 2.93 -15.45 18.56
CA GLY A 392 1.81 -16.05 17.82
C GLY A 392 1.04 -15.10 16.90
N ASP A 393 1.45 -13.82 16.75
CA ASP A 393 0.89 -12.94 15.75
C ASP A 393 1.23 -13.47 14.33
N PRO A 394 0.24 -13.65 13.44
CA PRO A 394 0.48 -14.09 12.07
C PRO A 394 1.20 -13.06 11.21
N ILE A 395 1.34 -11.82 11.68
CA ILE A 395 2.00 -10.72 10.98
C ILE A 395 3.46 -10.66 11.41
N GLU A 396 4.37 -10.95 10.48
CA GLU A 396 5.81 -10.78 10.68
C GLU A 396 6.34 -9.58 9.88
N PHE A 397 7.31 -8.90 10.44
CA PHE A 397 8.04 -7.79 9.84
C PHE A 397 9.43 -8.21 9.42
N GLU A 398 9.95 -7.67 8.32
CA GLU A 398 11.29 -8.00 7.80
C GLU A 398 12.40 -7.44 8.70
N ASN A 399 12.18 -6.28 9.32
CA ASN A 399 13.15 -5.60 10.18
C ASN A 399 12.49 -4.89 11.36
N ASN A 400 13.31 -4.34 12.26
CA ASN A 400 12.87 -3.62 13.44
C ASN A 400 12.07 -2.34 13.12
N THR A 401 12.36 -1.67 11.99
CA THR A 401 11.53 -0.55 11.51
C THR A 401 10.06 -0.98 11.43
N GLY A 402 9.83 -2.18 10.86
CA GLY A 402 8.49 -2.76 10.75
C GLY A 402 7.83 -2.98 12.11
N ILE A 403 8.57 -3.49 13.10
CA ILE A 403 8.08 -3.73 14.46
C ILE A 403 7.72 -2.41 15.15
N MET A 404 8.61 -1.42 15.12
CA MET A 404 8.39 -0.10 15.74
C MET A 404 7.16 0.60 15.16
N TRP A 405 7.06 0.66 13.84
CA TRP A 405 5.91 1.23 13.15
C TRP A 405 4.64 0.37 13.30
N GLY A 406 4.79 -0.95 13.38
CA GLY A 406 3.71 -1.89 13.64
C GLY A 406 3.08 -1.66 15.00
N THR A 407 3.90 -1.34 16.01
CA THR A 407 3.44 -0.97 17.35
C THR A 407 2.57 0.30 17.30
N VAL A 408 3.05 1.36 16.63
CA VAL A 408 2.25 2.59 16.44
C VAL A 408 0.95 2.27 15.70
N ARG A 409 1.01 1.53 14.59
CA ARG A 409 -0.16 1.12 13.83
C ARG A 409 -1.19 0.40 14.69
N LYS A 410 -0.76 -0.54 15.54
CA LYS A 410 -1.63 -1.27 16.46
C LYS A 410 -2.29 -0.31 17.45
N LEU A 411 -1.50 0.55 18.11
CA LEU A 411 -2.01 1.52 19.09
C LEU A 411 -3.01 2.51 18.48
N LEU A 412 -2.78 2.98 17.24
CA LEU A 412 -3.70 3.87 16.54
C LEU A 412 -4.99 3.15 16.13
N LYS A 413 -4.86 1.92 15.58
CA LYS A 413 -5.99 1.08 15.19
C LYS A 413 -6.88 0.71 16.36
N ASP A 414 -6.27 0.34 17.50
CA ASP A 414 -6.96 -0.07 18.73
C ASP A 414 -7.46 1.14 19.53
N GLU A 415 -7.28 2.35 19.00
CA GLU A 415 -7.65 3.61 19.61
C GLU A 415 -7.00 3.85 20.98
N ALA A 416 -5.84 3.26 21.23
CA ALA A 416 -5.14 3.30 22.51
C ALA A 416 -4.20 4.49 22.66
N LEU A 417 -3.75 5.12 21.55
CA LEU A 417 -2.79 6.23 21.57
C LEU A 417 -3.43 7.54 21.09
N SER A 418 -3.23 8.62 21.85
CA SER A 418 -3.47 10.00 21.41
C SER A 418 -2.14 10.60 20.92
N ILE A 419 -2.12 11.16 19.71
CA ILE A 419 -0.92 11.76 19.13
C ILE A 419 -1.04 13.28 19.06
N TRP A 420 0.10 13.95 18.87
CA TRP A 420 0.14 15.39 18.61
C TRP A 420 -0.69 15.74 17.37
N ASP A 421 -1.60 16.72 17.52
CA ASP A 421 -2.46 17.19 16.42
C ASP A 421 -1.64 18.12 15.50
N SER A 422 -1.02 17.49 14.50
CA SER A 422 -0.18 18.14 13.50
C SER A 422 -0.41 17.53 12.14
N GLU A 423 -0.68 18.37 11.14
CA GLU A 423 -0.83 17.94 9.74
C GLU A 423 0.44 17.24 9.24
N GLU A 424 1.62 17.68 9.69
CA GLU A 424 2.89 17.07 9.31
C GLU A 424 3.04 15.66 9.86
N LEU A 425 2.77 15.42 11.14
CA LEU A 425 2.81 14.08 11.72
C LEU A 425 1.78 13.15 11.07
N ILE A 426 0.55 13.62 10.88
CA ILE A 426 -0.51 12.86 10.20
C ILE A 426 -0.06 12.48 8.78
N SER A 427 0.54 13.43 8.06
CA SER A 427 1.09 13.21 6.72
C SER A 427 2.24 12.18 6.74
N GLN A 428 3.21 12.31 7.65
CA GLN A 428 4.33 11.38 7.77
C GLN A 428 3.85 9.95 8.08
N LEU A 429 2.90 9.78 9.01
CA LEU A 429 2.32 8.49 9.36
C LEU A 429 1.56 7.84 8.19
N SER A 430 0.77 8.64 7.45
CA SER A 430 -0.13 8.12 6.41
C SER A 430 0.53 7.96 5.03
N ASN A 431 1.68 8.56 4.79
CA ASN A 431 2.36 8.49 3.48
C ASN A 431 3.39 7.36 3.34
N ARG A 432 3.82 6.73 4.44
CA ARG A 432 4.78 5.62 4.37
C ARG A 432 4.11 4.36 3.84
N LYS A 433 4.67 3.82 2.76
CA LYS A 433 4.15 2.62 2.10
C LYS A 433 4.73 1.34 2.68
N TYR A 434 4.11 0.21 2.34
CA TYR A 434 4.64 -1.10 2.66
C TYR A 434 4.42 -2.09 1.53
N THR A 435 5.20 -3.15 1.54
CA THR A 435 5.05 -4.31 0.65
C THR A 435 5.07 -5.59 1.47
N VAL A 436 4.55 -6.66 0.91
CA VAL A 436 4.72 -7.99 1.46
C VAL A 436 5.73 -8.72 0.58
N ASN A 437 6.86 -9.09 1.16
CA ASN A 437 7.93 -9.76 0.42
C ASN A 437 7.57 -11.23 0.09
N SER A 438 8.46 -11.92 -0.64
CA SER A 438 8.26 -13.32 -1.06
C SER A 438 8.14 -14.32 0.10
N LYS A 439 8.60 -13.94 1.31
CA LYS A 439 8.49 -14.73 2.54
C LYS A 439 7.20 -14.45 3.32
N GLY A 440 6.34 -13.56 2.82
CA GLY A 440 5.11 -13.16 3.50
C GLY A 440 5.28 -12.11 4.59
N LYS A 441 6.50 -11.55 4.77
CA LYS A 441 6.79 -10.54 5.78
C LYS A 441 6.50 -9.13 5.26
N ILE A 442 6.05 -8.25 6.15
CA ILE A 442 5.85 -6.83 5.86
C ILE A 442 7.20 -6.12 5.83
N GLU A 443 7.47 -5.42 4.74
CA GLU A 443 8.62 -4.53 4.56
C GLU A 443 8.11 -3.11 4.33
N LEU A 444 8.53 -2.17 5.18
CA LEU A 444 8.20 -0.76 5.03
C LEU A 444 9.07 -0.09 3.97
N GLU A 445 8.49 0.91 3.31
CA GLU A 445 9.20 1.74 2.34
C GLU A 445 10.40 2.44 2.98
N LYS A 446 11.55 2.37 2.32
CA LYS A 446 12.79 3.01 2.77
C LYS A 446 12.73 4.53 2.59
N LYS A 447 13.39 5.30 3.48
CA LYS A 447 13.45 6.78 3.41
C LYS A 447 13.90 7.27 2.01
N GLU A 448 14.87 6.61 1.38
CA GLU A 448 15.35 6.97 0.04
C GLU A 448 14.26 6.79 -1.06
N ALA A 449 13.40 5.80 -0.92
CA ALA A 449 12.29 5.58 -1.85
C ALA A 449 11.20 6.63 -1.66
N MET A 450 10.91 7.03 -0.43
CA MET A 450 10.00 8.14 -0.10
C MET A 450 10.50 9.45 -0.73
N LYS A 451 11.78 9.79 -0.52
CA LYS A 451 12.42 11.00 -1.12
C LYS A 451 12.35 11.00 -2.65
N LYS A 452 12.59 9.85 -3.31
CA LYS A 452 12.50 9.73 -4.79
C LYS A 452 11.10 10.00 -5.34
N ARG A 453 10.03 9.79 -4.56
CA ARG A 453 8.66 10.12 -4.97
C ARG A 453 8.17 11.47 -4.43
N GLY A 454 9.08 12.31 -3.92
CA GLY A 454 8.78 13.68 -3.48
C GLY A 454 8.11 13.78 -2.11
N VAL A 455 8.26 12.75 -1.26
CA VAL A 455 7.77 12.76 0.14
C VAL A 455 8.95 13.00 1.07
N SER A 456 8.77 13.91 2.04
CA SER A 456 9.78 14.20 3.07
C SER A 456 10.08 12.98 3.94
N SER A 457 11.24 13.00 4.59
CA SER A 457 11.63 12.00 5.60
C SER A 457 10.60 11.96 6.75
N PRO A 458 10.22 10.78 7.26
CA PRO A 458 9.22 10.67 8.32
C PRO A 458 9.85 10.78 9.73
N ASP A 459 10.72 11.76 9.97
CA ASP A 459 11.55 11.87 11.16
C ASP A 459 10.74 12.00 12.45
N ILE A 460 9.63 12.77 12.43
CA ILE A 460 8.71 12.89 13.57
C ILE A 460 8.01 11.56 13.85
N ALA A 461 7.57 10.86 12.80
CA ALA A 461 6.91 9.58 12.94
C ALA A 461 7.88 8.46 13.36
N ASP A 462 9.15 8.50 12.92
CA ASP A 462 10.19 7.57 13.35
C ASP A 462 10.51 7.77 14.85
N ALA A 463 10.62 9.02 15.33
CA ALA A 463 10.80 9.32 16.74
C ALA A 463 9.59 8.86 17.60
N LEU A 464 8.35 9.00 17.10
CA LEU A 464 7.17 8.44 17.74
C LEU A 464 7.25 6.90 17.80
N ALA A 465 7.67 6.26 16.71
CA ALA A 465 7.80 4.81 16.64
C ALA A 465 8.84 4.28 17.64
N LEU A 466 9.99 4.97 17.79
CA LEU A 466 10.98 4.69 18.83
C LEU A 466 10.37 4.84 20.24
N ALA A 467 9.66 5.94 20.51
CA ALA A 467 9.05 6.16 21.82
C ALA A 467 8.06 5.04 22.20
N CYS A 468 7.30 4.53 21.23
CA CYS A 468 6.32 3.45 21.44
C CYS A 468 6.93 2.05 21.47
N TYR A 469 8.20 1.87 21.07
CA TYR A 469 8.85 0.57 20.98
C TYR A 469 9.20 0.01 22.38
N GLU A 470 8.83 -1.24 22.69
CA GLU A 470 9.13 -1.87 23.99
C GLU A 470 10.48 -2.60 24.04
N GLY A 471 11.18 -2.72 22.91
CA GLY A 471 12.38 -3.54 22.78
C GLY A 471 12.06 -5.02 22.58
N GLU A 472 13.05 -5.81 22.22
CA GLU A 472 12.95 -7.26 22.38
C GLU A 472 12.69 -7.54 23.87
N LYS A 473 11.72 -8.41 24.20
CA LYS A 473 11.57 -8.97 25.54
C LYS A 473 12.83 -9.80 25.80
N GLY A 474 13.91 -9.11 26.20
CA GLY A 474 15.15 -9.77 26.59
C GLY A 474 14.83 -10.76 27.69
N PHE A 475 15.27 -11.98 27.53
CA PHE A 475 15.32 -12.99 28.59
C PHE A 475 16.07 -12.36 29.77
N SER A 476 15.34 -11.78 30.69
CA SER A 476 15.92 -11.28 31.95
C SER A 476 16.15 -12.49 32.83
N LEU A 477 17.41 -12.81 33.03
CA LEU A 477 17.86 -13.80 34.00
C LEU A 477 17.55 -13.39 35.47
N GLU A 478 16.95 -12.24 35.72
CA GLU A 478 16.61 -11.75 37.07
C GLU A 478 15.41 -12.47 37.73
N GLY A 479 14.77 -13.41 37.04
CA GLY A 479 13.70 -14.25 37.61
C GLY A 479 14.12 -15.65 37.99
N LEU A 480 15.42 -16.01 37.94
CA LEU A 480 15.96 -17.35 38.19
C LEU A 480 16.99 -17.41 39.31
N LEU A 481 17.13 -16.37 40.13
CA LEU A 481 17.93 -16.40 41.39
C LEU A 481 17.05 -16.11 42.59
#